data_69eeef7ea7da9a663dc42910baec5086
#
_entry.id   69eeef7ea7da9a663dc42910baec5086
#
_cell.length_a   1.000
_cell.length_b   1.000
_cell.length_c   1.000
_cell.angle_alpha   90.00
_cell.angle_beta   90.00
_cell.angle_gamma   90.00
#
_symmetry.space_group_name_H-M   'P 1'
#
loop_
_entity.id
_entity.type
_entity.pdbx_description
1 polymer ?
#
loop_
_entity_poly.entity_id
_entity_poly.type
_entity_poly.pdbx_seq_one_letter_code
_entity_poly.pdbx_strand_id
1 'polypeptide(L)'
;MEFHKNSKQPLLVSDKWNEQVRGKNKKEKDEFGTTSFGDNRTLFESKEWVPVAEAILDCVEEMLSSAYGELSHFPILQTMWLSVYPDGGYIPEHVHANSIFSGVFYAKAEPNAG
;
A
#
# COMPACT_ATOMS: atom_id res chain seq x y z
N MET A 1 -11.72 4.92 10.58
CA MET A 1 -10.87 3.77 10.24
C MET A 1 -10.06 3.39 11.45
N GLU A 2 -10.15 2.16 11.87
CA GLU A 2 -9.37 1.63 12.98
C GLU A 2 -8.12 0.91 12.47
N PHE A 3 -6.96 1.25 13.03
CA PHE A 3 -5.71 0.56 12.75
C PHE A 3 -5.47 -0.53 13.78
N HIS A 4 -5.22 -1.76 13.33
CA HIS A 4 -4.92 -2.89 14.21
C HIS A 4 -3.49 -2.77 14.76
N LYS A 5 -3.36 -2.65 16.10
CA LYS A 5 -2.09 -2.40 16.77
C LYS A 5 -1.19 -3.63 16.99
N ASN A 6 -1.69 -4.84 16.78
CA ASN A 6 -1.01 -6.09 17.15
C ASN A 6 -0.96 -7.12 16.03
N SER A 7 -0.58 -6.71 14.83
CA SER A 7 -0.38 -7.65 13.73
C SER A 7 0.88 -8.50 13.96
N LYS A 8 0.73 -9.78 14.27
CA LYS A 8 1.82 -10.77 14.37
C LYS A 8 2.18 -11.33 12.99
N GLN A 9 2.37 -10.49 12.00
CA GLN A 9 2.76 -10.94 10.67
C GLN A 9 4.29 -11.00 10.52
N PRO A 10 4.81 -11.85 9.61
CA PRO A 10 6.23 -11.89 9.34
C PRO A 10 6.76 -10.50 8.91
N LEU A 11 7.99 -10.20 9.28
CA LEU A 11 8.62 -8.94 8.98
C LEU A 11 8.87 -8.83 7.47
N LEU A 12 8.16 -7.93 6.82
CA LEU A 12 8.36 -7.60 5.40
C LEU A 12 9.38 -6.45 5.26
N VAL A 13 9.83 -6.19 4.03
CA VAL A 13 10.79 -5.11 3.75
C VAL A 13 10.25 -3.75 4.22
N SER A 14 8.96 -3.51 4.04
CA SER A 14 8.30 -2.31 4.54
C SER A 14 8.26 -2.22 6.07
N ASP A 15 8.20 -3.36 6.77
CA ASP A 15 8.33 -3.38 8.22
C ASP A 15 9.74 -3.00 8.65
N LYS A 16 10.77 -3.44 7.91
CA LYS A 16 12.15 -3.03 8.14
C LYS A 16 12.33 -1.53 7.93
N TRP A 17 11.69 -0.96 6.92
CA TRP A 17 11.69 0.48 6.72
C TRP A 17 11.05 1.20 7.92
N ASN A 18 9.89 0.75 8.39
CA ASN A 18 9.25 1.28 9.58
C ASN A 18 10.14 1.18 10.82
N GLU A 19 10.89 0.09 10.97
CA GLU A 19 11.86 -0.06 12.06
C GLU A 19 13.01 0.92 11.96
N GLN A 20 13.54 1.16 10.76
CA GLN A 20 14.62 2.13 10.55
C GLN A 20 14.22 3.55 10.99
N VAL A 21 12.95 3.92 10.83
CA VAL A 21 12.44 5.24 11.25
C VAL A 21 11.88 5.27 12.66
N ARG A 22 11.63 4.12 13.27
CA ARG A 22 10.97 4.00 14.58
C ARG A 22 11.74 4.69 15.71
N GLY A 23 13.05 4.67 15.68
CA GLY A 23 13.92 5.31 16.68
C GLY A 23 14.09 6.82 16.46
N LYS A 24 13.61 7.35 15.34
CA LYS A 24 13.76 8.76 15.00
C LYS A 24 12.75 9.62 15.77
N ASN A 25 13.08 10.88 15.99
CA ASN A 25 12.14 11.84 16.57
C ASN A 25 10.99 12.13 15.57
N LYS A 26 9.94 12.79 16.05
CA LYS A 26 8.75 13.07 15.21
C LYS A 26 9.10 13.80 13.92
N LYS A 27 9.98 14.79 13.98
CA LYS A 27 10.39 15.57 12.81
C LYS A 27 11.08 14.69 11.76
N GLU A 28 12.01 13.83 12.19
CA GLU A 28 12.70 12.90 11.30
C GLU A 28 11.74 11.89 10.67
N LYS A 29 10.77 11.39 11.46
CA LYS A 29 9.73 10.49 10.94
C LYS A 29 8.84 11.18 9.90
N ASP A 30 8.47 12.43 10.15
CA ASP A 30 7.64 13.22 9.23
C ASP A 30 8.38 13.49 7.91
N GLU A 31 9.71 13.60 7.93
CA GLU A 31 10.54 13.77 6.73
C GLU A 31 10.56 12.54 5.83
N PHE A 32 10.45 11.33 6.39
CA PHE A 32 10.44 10.09 5.62
C PHE A 32 9.05 9.72 5.09
N GLY A 33 8.01 10.11 5.80
CA GLY A 33 6.64 9.75 5.50
C GLY A 33 6.02 8.83 6.56
N THR A 34 4.73 8.58 6.40
CA THR A 34 3.94 7.72 7.28
C THR A 34 3.18 6.69 6.47
N THR A 35 2.95 5.53 7.07
CA THR A 35 2.21 4.45 6.43
C THR A 35 1.35 3.70 7.43
N SER A 36 0.18 3.27 7.00
CA SER A 36 -0.69 2.40 7.78
C SER A 36 -0.29 0.91 7.70
N PHE A 37 0.76 0.57 6.94
CA PHE A 37 1.12 -0.81 6.66
C PHE A 37 1.34 -1.67 7.91
N GLY A 38 1.96 -1.12 8.94
CA GLY A 38 2.19 -1.83 10.20
C GLY A 38 0.94 -2.01 11.07
N ASP A 39 -0.03 -1.13 10.92
CA ASP A 39 -1.23 -1.09 11.75
C ASP A 39 -2.44 -1.68 11.02
N ASN A 40 -2.65 -1.32 9.76
CA ASN A 40 -3.75 -1.81 8.94
C ASN A 40 -3.29 -2.02 7.49
N ARG A 41 -3.35 -3.26 7.03
CA ARG A 41 -3.03 -3.70 5.66
C ARG A 41 -4.27 -4.09 4.86
N THR A 42 -5.44 -4.00 5.46
CA THR A 42 -6.70 -4.42 4.86
C THR A 42 -7.70 -3.27 4.81
N LEU A 43 -7.25 -2.11 4.33
CA LEU A 43 -8.10 -0.93 4.19
C LEU A 43 -9.37 -1.21 3.39
N PHE A 44 -9.30 -2.14 2.44
CA PHE A 44 -10.46 -2.54 1.63
C PHE A 44 -11.60 -3.13 2.44
N GLU A 45 -11.37 -3.56 3.69
CA GLU A 45 -12.42 -4.02 4.60
C GLU A 45 -13.20 -2.85 5.24
N SER A 46 -12.63 -1.65 5.21
CA SER A 46 -13.29 -0.45 5.72
C SER A 46 -14.28 0.08 4.69
N LYS A 47 -15.49 0.37 5.14
CA LYS A 47 -16.60 0.81 4.28
C LYS A 47 -16.25 2.02 3.41
N GLU A 48 -15.46 2.95 3.95
CA GLU A 48 -15.03 4.16 3.26
C GLU A 48 -14.10 3.88 2.08
N TRP A 49 -13.37 2.76 2.14
CA TRP A 49 -12.38 2.40 1.12
C TRP A 49 -12.91 1.42 0.08
N VAL A 50 -14.09 0.85 0.28
CA VAL A 50 -14.70 -0.09 -0.68
C VAL A 50 -14.78 0.48 -2.09
N PRO A 51 -15.25 1.71 -2.34
CA PRO A 51 -15.31 2.24 -3.70
C PRO A 51 -13.94 2.33 -4.38
N VAL A 52 -12.90 2.67 -3.63
CA VAL A 52 -11.52 2.73 -4.15
C VAL A 52 -11.01 1.33 -4.46
N ALA A 53 -11.25 0.37 -3.56
CA ALA A 53 -10.87 -1.02 -3.74
C ALA A 53 -11.55 -1.64 -4.98
N GLU A 54 -12.82 -1.38 -5.18
CA GLU A 54 -13.57 -1.85 -6.36
C GLU A 54 -13.01 -1.24 -7.65
N ALA A 55 -12.73 0.05 -7.66
CA ALA A 55 -12.14 0.72 -8.82
C ALA A 55 -10.76 0.15 -9.16
N ILE A 56 -9.94 -0.13 -8.16
CA ILE A 56 -8.62 -0.76 -8.36
C ILE A 56 -8.79 -2.16 -8.96
N LEU A 57 -9.69 -2.97 -8.42
CA LEU A 57 -9.95 -4.33 -8.94
C LEU A 57 -10.45 -4.29 -10.38
N ASP A 58 -11.34 -3.37 -10.72
CA ASP A 58 -11.83 -3.21 -12.09
C ASP A 58 -10.68 -2.87 -13.05
N CYS A 59 -9.79 -1.99 -12.67
CA CYS A 59 -8.60 -1.67 -13.47
C CYS A 59 -7.67 -2.88 -13.63
N VAL A 60 -7.47 -3.66 -12.59
CA VAL A 60 -6.63 -4.86 -12.63
C VAL A 60 -7.27 -5.93 -13.52
N GLU A 61 -8.57 -6.16 -13.40
CA GLU A 61 -9.29 -7.08 -14.30
C GLU A 61 -9.18 -6.67 -15.77
N GLU A 62 -9.37 -5.40 -16.05
CA GLU A 62 -9.25 -4.87 -17.42
C GLU A 62 -7.83 -5.08 -17.97
N MET A 63 -6.82 -4.79 -17.17
CA MET A 63 -5.42 -5.00 -17.54
C MET A 63 -5.13 -6.48 -17.81
N LEU A 64 -5.57 -7.37 -16.94
CA LEU A 64 -5.35 -8.80 -17.08
C LEU A 64 -6.11 -9.39 -18.27
N SER A 65 -7.35 -8.98 -18.49
CA SER A 65 -8.15 -9.41 -19.62
C SER A 65 -7.55 -8.97 -20.95
N SER A 66 -6.99 -7.75 -21.00
CA SER A 66 -6.30 -7.23 -22.18
C SER A 66 -5.00 -8.00 -22.49
N ALA A 67 -4.27 -8.41 -21.45
CA ALA A 67 -3.00 -9.11 -21.60
C ALA A 67 -3.15 -10.61 -21.86
N TYR A 68 -4.13 -11.26 -21.25
CA TYR A 68 -4.27 -12.73 -21.21
C TYR A 68 -5.60 -13.25 -21.77
N GLY A 69 -6.53 -12.38 -22.16
CA GLY A 69 -7.85 -12.75 -22.64
C GLY A 69 -8.81 -13.08 -21.50
N GLU A 70 -9.72 -14.02 -21.72
CA GLU A 70 -10.71 -14.41 -20.72
C GLU A 70 -10.03 -14.99 -19.46
N LEU A 71 -10.40 -14.45 -18.29
CA LEU A 71 -9.83 -14.88 -17.03
C LEU A 71 -10.61 -16.06 -16.46
N SER A 72 -9.88 -17.13 -16.09
CA SER A 72 -10.44 -18.27 -15.37
C SER A 72 -10.59 -18.01 -13.86
N HIS A 73 -9.88 -17.03 -13.33
CA HIS A 73 -9.89 -16.64 -11.94
C HIS A 73 -9.91 -15.12 -11.84
N PHE A 74 -10.62 -14.59 -10.86
CA PHE A 74 -10.67 -13.15 -10.62
C PHE A 74 -9.57 -12.72 -9.66
N PRO A 75 -8.95 -11.54 -9.88
CA PRO A 75 -8.01 -10.99 -8.93
C PRO A 75 -8.70 -10.61 -7.63
N ILE A 76 -7.99 -10.73 -6.53
CA ILE A 76 -8.44 -10.27 -5.22
C ILE A 76 -7.40 -9.35 -4.62
N LEU A 77 -7.83 -8.38 -3.83
CA LEU A 77 -6.93 -7.60 -3.01
C LEU A 77 -6.55 -8.41 -1.77
N GLN A 78 -5.26 -8.69 -1.64
CA GLN A 78 -4.70 -9.36 -0.48
C GLN A 78 -4.36 -8.35 0.62
N THR A 79 -3.76 -7.24 0.22
CA THR A 79 -3.39 -6.15 1.12
C THR A 79 -3.66 -4.81 0.45
N MET A 80 -4.04 -3.82 1.24
CA MET A 80 -4.21 -2.45 0.81
C MET A 80 -3.93 -1.53 2.00
N TRP A 81 -3.05 -0.59 1.82
CA TRP A 81 -2.69 0.37 2.86
C TRP A 81 -2.48 1.76 2.28
N LEU A 82 -2.44 2.75 3.15
CA LEU A 82 -2.22 4.16 2.81
C LEU A 82 -0.81 4.57 3.23
N SER A 83 -0.14 5.31 2.36
CA SER A 83 1.12 5.97 2.67
C SER A 83 1.04 7.44 2.30
N VAL A 84 1.64 8.28 3.11
CA VAL A 84 1.73 9.74 2.92
C VAL A 84 3.18 10.14 3.02
N TYR A 85 3.69 10.77 1.98
CA TYR A 85 5.07 11.24 1.91
C TYR A 85 5.11 12.76 1.80
N PRO A 86 5.91 13.45 2.65
CA PRO A 86 6.23 14.85 2.44
C PRO A 86 7.22 15.03 1.29
N ASP A 87 7.52 16.26 0.93
CA ASP A 87 8.57 16.58 -0.03
C ASP A 87 9.91 15.95 0.39
N GLY A 88 10.54 15.21 -0.52
CA GLY A 88 11.77 14.48 -0.24
C GLY A 88 11.59 13.20 0.56
N GLY A 89 10.36 12.88 0.99
CA GLY A 89 10.06 11.58 1.62
C GLY A 89 10.12 10.44 0.59
N TYR A 90 10.54 9.28 1.03
CA TYR A 90 10.68 8.11 0.17
C TYR A 90 10.54 6.81 0.93
N ILE A 91 10.29 5.75 0.19
CA ILE A 91 10.41 4.38 0.67
C ILE A 91 11.61 3.72 -0.02
N PRO A 92 12.47 2.99 0.71
CA PRO A 92 13.57 2.25 0.09
C PRO A 92 13.08 1.22 -0.92
N GLU A 93 13.92 0.88 -1.87
CA GLU A 93 13.66 -0.22 -2.80
C GLU A 93 13.31 -1.50 -2.03
N HIS A 94 12.22 -2.15 -2.44
CA HIS A 94 11.68 -3.32 -1.76
C HIS A 94 10.89 -4.19 -2.73
N VAL A 95 10.55 -5.39 -2.27
CA VAL A 95 9.70 -6.34 -2.99
C VAL A 95 8.48 -6.70 -2.15
N HIS A 96 7.40 -7.08 -2.82
CA HIS A 96 6.19 -7.60 -2.19
C HIS A 96 6.14 -9.11 -2.34
N ALA A 97 6.40 -9.83 -1.23
CA ALA A 97 6.29 -11.28 -1.21
C ALA A 97 4.81 -11.70 -1.22
N ASN A 98 4.55 -12.88 -1.79
CA ASN A 98 3.22 -13.50 -1.85
C ASN A 98 2.17 -12.68 -2.63
N SER A 99 2.60 -11.77 -3.48
CA SER A 99 1.72 -11.02 -4.38
C SER A 99 2.12 -11.29 -5.83
N ILE A 100 1.13 -11.53 -6.68
CA ILE A 100 1.36 -11.65 -8.13
C ILE A 100 1.56 -10.27 -8.73
N PHE A 101 0.78 -9.31 -8.27
CA PHE A 101 0.86 -7.91 -8.68
C PHE A 101 0.88 -6.99 -7.47
N SER A 102 1.57 -5.89 -7.61
CA SER A 102 1.47 -4.75 -6.70
C SER A 102 1.25 -3.48 -7.53
N GLY A 103 0.57 -2.52 -6.98
CA GLY A 103 0.27 -1.27 -7.65
C GLY A 103 0.11 -0.12 -6.68
N VAL A 104 0.04 1.08 -7.23
CA VAL A 104 -0.15 2.29 -6.46
C VAL A 104 -1.33 3.07 -7.04
N PHE A 105 -2.24 3.46 -6.18
CA PHE A 105 -3.29 4.42 -6.49
C PHE A 105 -2.92 5.77 -5.87
N TYR A 106 -2.74 6.77 -6.70
CA TYR A 106 -2.39 8.12 -6.25
C TYR A 106 -3.66 8.92 -5.94
N ALA A 107 -4.06 8.97 -4.68
CA ALA A 107 -5.19 9.79 -4.24
C ALA A 107 -4.88 11.28 -4.35
N LYS A 108 -3.63 11.64 -4.11
CA LYS A 108 -3.10 12.99 -4.28
C LYS A 108 -1.63 12.91 -4.68
N ALA A 109 -1.25 13.62 -5.72
CA ALA A 109 0.14 13.78 -6.13
C ALA A 109 0.34 15.20 -6.66
N GLU A 110 1.44 15.81 -6.27
CA GLU A 110 1.85 17.09 -6.82
C GLU A 110 2.54 16.87 -8.18
N PRO A 111 2.58 17.89 -9.06
CA PRO A 111 3.37 17.82 -10.28
C PRO A 111 4.82 17.48 -9.94
N ASN A 112 5.44 16.57 -10.71
CA ASN A 112 6.81 16.10 -10.49
C ASN A 112 7.03 15.27 -9.20
N ALA A 113 5.98 14.78 -8.56
CA ALA A 113 6.09 13.74 -7.55
C ALA A 113 6.61 12.47 -8.23
N GLY A 114 7.81 12.06 -7.89
CA GLY A 114 8.67 11.11 -8.56
C GLY A 114 8.14 9.75 -8.93
#